data_125859bb98cbc12cd447d992d9d5f60e
#
_entry.id   125859bb98cbc12cd447d992d9d5f60e
#
_cell.length_a   1.000
_cell.length_b   1.000
_cell.length_c   1.000
_cell.angle_alpha   90.00
_cell.angle_beta   90.00
_cell.angle_gamma   90.00
#
_symmetry.space_group_name_H-M   'P 1'
#
loop_
_entity.id
_entity.type
_entity.pdbx_description
1 polymer ?
#
loop_
_entity_poly.entity_id
_entity_poly.type
_entity_poly.pdbx_seq_one_letter_code
_entity_poly.pdbx_strand_id
1 'polypeptide(L)'
;MRRVSTYSVSLWQRRNFCMKHLAHSLLTLLLAGALALAPTRLVSQESSTSPAADDFTTTMAVMGSVLSNVRNFFVDTVSLTSLYDGALTYMLQQLDPYTVYFNEEETKAFEESTTGLYGGIGAILRQHQDSVVIIGSLMQGKAADKAGLRPADIIWRINGKDFSHTTVVDVRNELRGEPGTPITLVVRRPGYAADSLTVTFDRERIDLNPVSYTELLAGRIGFISVSTFSTTTSQEFLKAYDRLQKEAGGKLSGLIIDLRDNGGGLMEQAIQLVNLFVPKGQPVVSLKGRYPQQSNSYKTTKEPLDTELPLVVLINEGSASASEIVAGALQDYDRAVIVGRKSFGKGLVQGTLELPDGGLLKLTTARYYIPSGRSIQKLSYNHRGGAEQVNATDSLGTPYTTAGGRTVYAAGGIMPDIVCPSDSIPSLLGTLLFDRLTYDFVTDYLLTHKAPERSTLRSFDLGDEAYAAYQQKVIESGFTFKSIADELVKKVEEALKGEQRYDEVSDEFAAFQKSLKADTPRLMKTYEGFIRDYLNMEILSRYYYDEGRLEYYMTRDKVAQRALALLGDSTAYRELLKGEK
;
A
#
# COMPACT_ATOMS: atom_id res chain seq x y z
N MET A 1 28.19 12.83 24.37
CA MET A 1 28.53 14.28 24.20
C MET A 1 27.90 14.78 22.90
N ARG A 2 26.96 15.79 23.05
CA ARG A 2 26.48 16.75 22.02
C ARG A 2 25.80 16.11 20.76
N ARG A 3 24.54 16.33 20.47
CA ARG A 3 23.86 17.63 20.28
C ARG A 3 22.37 17.53 20.56
N VAL A 4 21.89 18.45 21.38
CA VAL A 4 20.50 18.82 21.61
C VAL A 4 20.26 20.14 20.87
N SER A 5 19.02 20.34 20.46
CA SER A 5 18.36 21.63 20.27
C SER A 5 18.44 22.31 18.92
N THR A 6 17.28 22.40 18.30
CA THR A 6 16.74 23.67 17.74
C THR A 6 15.27 23.53 17.37
N TYR A 7 14.36 23.78 18.28
CA TYR A 7 12.99 24.19 17.99
C TYR A 7 12.42 24.96 19.20
N SER A 8 12.84 26.20 19.38
CA SER A 8 12.18 27.11 20.33
C SER A 8 12.38 28.61 20.04
N VAL A 9 12.32 29.06 18.79
CA VAL A 9 12.49 30.50 18.44
C VAL A 9 11.30 31.10 17.67
N SER A 10 10.21 30.39 17.42
CA SER A 10 9.15 30.92 16.56
C SER A 10 7.96 31.64 17.25
N LEU A 11 7.86 31.63 18.57
CA LEU A 11 6.70 32.24 19.27
C LEU A 11 6.95 33.65 19.85
N TRP A 12 8.21 34.05 20.01
CA TRP A 12 8.52 35.39 20.56
C TRP A 12 8.61 36.48 19.47
N GLN A 13 8.84 36.15 18.22
CA GLN A 13 8.90 37.13 17.11
C GLN A 13 7.51 37.55 16.56
N ARG A 14 6.46 36.80 16.81
CA ARG A 14 5.09 37.18 16.32
C ARG A 14 4.38 38.21 17.17
N ARG A 15 4.81 38.43 18.42
CA ARG A 15 4.14 39.37 19.33
C ARG A 15 4.62 40.82 19.21
N ASN A 16 5.82 41.07 18.66
CA ASN A 16 6.38 42.42 18.50
C ASN A 16 6.16 43.06 17.12
N PHE A 17 5.59 42.34 16.16
CA PHE A 17 5.29 42.88 14.83
C PHE A 17 3.91 43.58 14.76
N CYS A 18 3.00 43.24 15.67
CA CYS A 18 1.64 43.79 15.69
C CYS A 18 1.50 45.12 16.44
N MET A 19 2.49 45.52 17.24
CA MET A 19 2.41 46.79 18.01
C MET A 19 3.14 48.00 17.40
N LYS A 20 3.90 47.83 16.31
CA LYS A 20 4.60 48.95 15.65
C LYS A 20 3.84 49.58 14.47
N HIS A 21 2.76 48.98 14.01
CA HIS A 21 1.96 49.57 12.90
C HIS A 21 0.68 50.33 13.31
N LEU A 22 0.36 50.38 14.62
CA LEU A 22 -0.78 51.21 15.09
C LEU A 22 -0.42 52.66 15.44
N ALA A 23 0.84 53.06 15.43
CA ALA A 23 1.29 54.38 15.83
C ALA A 23 1.55 55.37 14.67
N HIS A 24 1.43 54.95 13.41
CA HIS A 24 1.72 55.81 12.24
C HIS A 24 0.50 56.14 11.38
N SER A 25 -0.71 55.71 11.74
CA SER A 25 -1.92 55.96 10.94
C SER A 25 -2.81 57.09 11.49
N LEU A 26 -2.38 57.88 12.48
CA LEU A 26 -3.18 58.93 13.12
C LEU A 26 -2.67 60.37 12.88
N LEU A 27 -1.71 60.57 11.95
CA LEU A 27 -1.15 61.92 11.72
C LEU A 27 -1.22 62.41 10.27
N THR A 28 -2.05 61.83 9.40
CA THR A 28 -2.21 62.30 8.00
C THR A 28 -3.65 62.53 7.58
N LEU A 29 -4.54 62.90 8.50
CA LEU A 29 -5.97 63.19 8.22
C LEU A 29 -6.38 64.58 8.70
N LEU A 30 -5.57 65.61 8.38
CA LEU A 30 -5.96 67.02 8.53
C LEU A 30 -5.18 67.88 7.54
N LEU A 31 -5.57 67.87 6.25
CA LEU A 31 -5.33 68.95 5.26
C LEU A 31 -5.77 68.45 3.88
N ALA A 32 -7.01 68.67 3.55
CA ALA A 32 -7.51 69.01 2.23
C ALA A 32 -9.06 69.01 2.27
N GLY A 33 -9.58 70.06 2.80
CA GLY A 33 -10.98 70.51 2.56
C GLY A 33 -11.03 71.47 1.38
N ALA A 34 -12.14 71.45 0.67
CA ALA A 34 -12.62 72.33 -0.33
C ALA A 34 -12.08 72.16 -1.76
N LEU A 35 -12.90 71.55 -2.62
CA LEU A 35 -13.47 72.19 -3.82
C LEU A 35 -14.46 71.28 -4.56
N ALA A 36 -15.68 71.79 -4.61
CA ALA A 36 -16.67 71.80 -5.73
C ALA A 36 -17.35 70.49 -6.16
N LEU A 37 -18.56 70.38 -5.79
CA LEU A 37 -19.81 69.90 -6.41
C LEU A 37 -19.80 69.73 -7.94
N ALA A 38 -20.01 68.50 -8.41
CA ALA A 38 -20.84 68.20 -9.60
C ALA A 38 -21.31 66.73 -9.48
N PRO A 39 -22.57 66.40 -9.69
CA PRO A 39 -23.04 64.98 -9.61
C PRO A 39 -22.88 64.34 -11.00
N THR A 40 -21.84 63.55 -11.15
CA THR A 40 -21.79 62.57 -12.23
C THR A 40 -22.28 61.23 -11.70
N ARG A 41 -23.41 60.77 -12.23
CA ARG A 41 -23.88 59.39 -12.06
C ARG A 41 -22.82 58.44 -12.60
N LEU A 42 -22.05 57.84 -11.73
CA LEU A 42 -21.29 56.64 -12.05
C LEU A 42 -22.25 55.47 -11.96
N VAL A 43 -22.59 54.94 -13.13
CA VAL A 43 -23.13 53.60 -13.28
C VAL A 43 -22.05 52.66 -12.70
N SER A 44 -22.32 52.04 -11.56
CA SER A 44 -21.52 50.95 -11.04
C SER A 44 -21.66 49.78 -12.00
N GLN A 45 -20.74 49.69 -12.94
CA GLN A 45 -20.46 48.42 -13.58
C GLN A 45 -19.92 47.49 -12.47
N GLU A 46 -20.72 46.54 -12.03
CA GLU A 46 -20.23 45.40 -11.33
C GLU A 46 -19.19 44.72 -12.24
N SER A 47 -17.92 45.03 -12.00
CA SER A 47 -16.83 44.23 -12.53
C SER A 47 -16.95 42.88 -11.87
N SER A 48 -17.55 41.92 -12.56
CA SER A 48 -17.30 40.52 -12.33
C SER A 48 -15.80 40.35 -12.49
N THR A 49 -15.06 40.38 -11.39
CA THR A 49 -13.68 39.93 -11.36
C THR A 49 -13.73 38.44 -11.64
N SER A 50 -13.65 38.09 -12.91
CA SER A 50 -13.15 36.79 -13.35
C SER A 50 -11.86 36.57 -12.57
N PRO A 51 -11.64 35.40 -11.91
CA PRO A 51 -10.35 35.11 -11.31
C PRO A 51 -9.32 35.40 -12.38
N ALA A 52 -8.31 36.24 -12.05
CA ALA A 52 -7.24 36.60 -12.96
C ALA A 52 -6.75 35.30 -13.60
N ALA A 53 -6.80 35.20 -14.92
CA ALA A 53 -6.24 34.07 -15.64
C ALA A 53 -4.78 34.03 -15.21
N ASP A 54 -4.38 32.90 -14.56
CA ASP A 54 -3.00 32.70 -14.19
C ASP A 54 -2.15 32.89 -15.43
N ASP A 55 -1.34 33.97 -15.44
CA ASP A 55 -0.48 34.24 -16.57
C ASP A 55 0.67 33.24 -16.54
N PHE A 56 0.48 32.12 -17.23
CA PHE A 56 1.45 31.06 -17.36
C PHE A 56 2.83 31.58 -17.77
N THR A 57 2.86 32.55 -18.71
CA THR A 57 4.10 33.16 -19.22
C THR A 57 4.86 33.89 -18.13
N THR A 58 4.17 34.72 -17.35
CA THR A 58 4.76 35.44 -16.22
C THR A 58 5.25 34.46 -15.13
N THR A 59 4.44 33.43 -14.81
CA THR A 59 4.82 32.42 -13.83
C THR A 59 6.10 31.68 -14.24
N MET A 60 6.21 31.26 -15.50
CA MET A 60 7.40 30.61 -16.02
C MET A 60 8.62 31.54 -16.04
N ALA A 61 8.44 32.80 -16.39
CA ALA A 61 9.53 33.79 -16.37
C ALA A 61 10.06 34.04 -14.94
N VAL A 62 9.19 34.12 -13.96
CA VAL A 62 9.56 34.27 -12.54
C VAL A 62 10.32 33.03 -12.07
N MET A 63 9.83 31.83 -12.37
CA MET A 63 10.48 30.57 -11.99
C MET A 63 11.88 30.46 -12.60
N GLY A 64 12.02 30.75 -13.90
CA GLY A 64 13.32 30.78 -14.57
C GLY A 64 14.29 31.82 -13.98
N SER A 65 13.79 33.00 -13.62
CA SER A 65 14.58 34.04 -12.96
C SER A 65 15.08 33.59 -11.58
N VAL A 66 14.21 32.94 -10.78
CA VAL A 66 14.58 32.41 -9.46
C VAL A 66 15.70 31.37 -9.60
N LEU A 67 15.53 30.37 -10.48
CA LEU A 67 16.55 29.33 -10.72
C LEU A 67 17.89 29.92 -11.20
N SER A 68 17.82 30.91 -12.10
CA SER A 68 19.02 31.61 -12.60
C SER A 68 19.74 32.35 -11.48
N ASN A 69 19.01 33.06 -10.63
CA ASN A 69 19.62 33.80 -9.50
C ASN A 69 20.19 32.85 -8.45
N VAL A 70 19.52 31.74 -8.14
CA VAL A 70 20.04 30.70 -7.23
C VAL A 70 21.32 30.13 -7.80
N ARG A 71 21.37 29.77 -9.07
CA ARG A 71 22.57 29.24 -9.72
C ARG A 71 23.76 30.18 -9.64
N ASN A 72 23.51 31.49 -9.84
CA ASN A 72 24.58 32.47 -10.03
C ASN A 72 25.02 33.15 -8.72
N PHE A 73 24.15 33.22 -7.73
CA PHE A 73 24.38 34.08 -6.55
C PHE A 73 24.20 33.39 -5.21
N PHE A 74 23.72 32.11 -5.18
CA PHE A 74 23.66 31.39 -3.91
C PHE A 74 25.07 31.14 -3.37
N VAL A 75 25.23 31.23 -2.04
CA VAL A 75 26.56 31.19 -1.36
C VAL A 75 27.31 29.88 -1.60
N ASP A 76 26.59 28.74 -1.71
CA ASP A 76 27.17 27.43 -1.96
C ASP A 76 26.76 26.91 -3.36
N THR A 77 27.53 25.96 -3.89
CA THR A 77 27.19 25.27 -5.13
C THR A 77 25.97 24.38 -4.91
N VAL A 78 24.91 24.54 -5.70
CA VAL A 78 23.68 23.76 -5.63
C VAL A 78 23.43 22.99 -6.92
N SER A 79 22.88 21.79 -6.78
CA SER A 79 22.35 21.02 -7.90
C SER A 79 21.00 21.59 -8.31
N LEU A 80 20.91 22.19 -9.49
CA LEU A 80 19.62 22.67 -10.02
C LEU A 80 18.64 21.51 -10.26
N THR A 81 19.13 20.32 -10.62
CA THR A 81 18.28 19.13 -10.80
C THR A 81 17.59 18.75 -9.49
N SER A 82 18.36 18.64 -8.39
CA SER A 82 17.76 18.32 -7.09
C SER A 82 16.75 19.35 -6.61
N LEU A 83 17.00 20.65 -6.87
CA LEU A 83 16.06 21.72 -6.55
C LEU A 83 14.79 21.63 -7.39
N TYR A 84 14.94 21.31 -8.68
CA TYR A 84 13.84 21.16 -9.63
C TYR A 84 12.96 19.95 -9.23
N ASP A 85 13.55 18.79 -8.97
CA ASP A 85 12.85 17.58 -8.54
C ASP A 85 12.07 17.83 -7.24
N GLY A 86 12.70 18.49 -6.28
CA GLY A 86 12.04 18.86 -5.03
C GLY A 86 10.86 19.83 -5.23
N ALA A 87 11.02 20.83 -6.11
CA ALA A 87 9.99 21.79 -6.43
C ALA A 87 8.80 21.14 -7.15
N LEU A 88 9.06 20.25 -8.12
CA LEU A 88 8.02 19.49 -8.82
C LEU A 88 7.27 18.59 -7.84
N THR A 89 7.98 17.85 -7.02
CA THR A 89 7.37 16.98 -6.00
C THR A 89 6.44 17.77 -5.08
N TYR A 90 6.91 18.90 -4.53
CA TYR A 90 6.09 19.74 -3.66
C TYR A 90 4.87 20.31 -4.39
N MET A 91 5.05 20.84 -5.61
CA MET A 91 3.97 21.39 -6.42
C MET A 91 2.88 20.37 -6.73
N LEU A 92 3.27 19.16 -7.13
CA LEU A 92 2.33 18.11 -7.50
C LEU A 92 1.58 17.55 -6.28
N GLN A 93 2.23 17.47 -5.12
CA GLN A 93 1.61 17.06 -3.86
C GLN A 93 0.48 18.01 -3.40
N GLN A 94 0.47 19.29 -3.88
CA GLN A 94 -0.63 20.21 -3.61
C GLN A 94 -1.91 19.85 -4.37
N LEU A 95 -1.84 19.01 -5.40
CA LEU A 95 -2.99 18.57 -6.19
C LEU A 95 -3.66 17.35 -5.55
N ASP A 96 -2.92 16.26 -5.44
CA ASP A 96 -3.32 14.99 -4.81
C ASP A 96 -2.08 14.10 -4.60
N PRO A 97 -2.15 13.01 -3.81
CA PRO A 97 -1.00 12.14 -3.56
C PRO A 97 -0.66 11.18 -4.72
N TYR A 98 -1.45 11.15 -5.79
CA TYR A 98 -1.29 10.22 -6.91
C TYR A 98 -0.67 10.89 -8.14
N THR A 99 -0.69 12.22 -8.19
CA THR A 99 -0.04 13.02 -9.24
C THR A 99 1.44 13.16 -8.90
N VAL A 100 2.30 12.49 -9.67
CA VAL A 100 3.72 12.32 -9.36
C VAL A 100 4.55 12.52 -10.63
N TYR A 101 5.68 13.18 -10.51
CA TYR A 101 6.75 13.19 -11.49
C TYR A 101 7.73 12.08 -11.17
N PHE A 102 8.13 11.34 -12.18
CA PHE A 102 9.20 10.34 -12.16
C PHE A 102 10.36 10.83 -13.03
N ASN A 103 11.56 10.86 -12.52
CA ASN A 103 12.76 11.05 -13.34
C ASN A 103 13.02 9.80 -14.21
N GLU A 104 14.07 9.81 -15.03
CA GLU A 104 14.37 8.70 -15.95
C GLU A 104 14.54 7.35 -15.24
N GLU A 105 15.20 7.32 -14.07
CA GLU A 105 15.41 6.08 -13.29
C GLU A 105 14.08 5.60 -12.68
N GLU A 106 13.32 6.51 -12.08
CA GLU A 106 12.02 6.21 -11.49
C GLU A 106 10.97 5.80 -12.56
N THR A 107 11.08 6.36 -13.78
CA THR A 107 10.25 5.97 -14.93
C THR A 107 10.46 4.50 -15.27
N LYS A 108 11.70 4.03 -15.36
CA LYS A 108 12.02 2.62 -15.58
C LYS A 108 11.43 1.72 -14.48
N ALA A 109 11.56 2.14 -13.22
CA ALA A 109 10.98 1.40 -12.09
C ALA A 109 9.44 1.36 -12.13
N PHE A 110 8.81 2.44 -12.56
CA PHE A 110 7.35 2.50 -12.76
C PHE A 110 6.90 1.58 -13.90
N GLU A 111 7.59 1.57 -15.04
CA GLU A 111 7.33 0.67 -16.16
C GLU A 111 7.48 -0.80 -15.77
N GLU A 112 8.54 -1.16 -15.04
CA GLU A 112 8.73 -2.50 -14.49
C GLU A 112 7.57 -2.92 -13.57
N SER A 113 7.12 -2.02 -12.71
CA SER A 113 5.98 -2.29 -11.82
C SER A 113 4.66 -2.48 -12.57
N THR A 114 4.50 -1.78 -13.70
CA THR A 114 3.29 -1.83 -14.53
C THR A 114 3.26 -3.07 -15.42
N THR A 115 4.41 -3.41 -15.99
CA THR A 115 4.54 -4.61 -16.84
C THR A 115 4.64 -5.89 -16.02
N GLY A 116 5.14 -5.81 -14.79
CA GLY A 116 5.50 -6.97 -13.98
C GLY A 116 6.80 -7.66 -14.43
N LEU A 117 7.60 -7.00 -15.28
CA LEU A 117 8.79 -7.55 -15.90
C LEU A 117 10.01 -6.72 -15.53
N TYR A 118 11.06 -7.36 -15.06
CA TYR A 118 12.35 -6.70 -14.84
C TYR A 118 13.52 -7.67 -14.99
N GLY A 119 14.69 -7.13 -15.24
CA GLY A 119 15.93 -7.90 -15.23
C GLY A 119 16.54 -7.95 -13.83
N GLY A 120 16.84 -9.15 -13.31
CA GLY A 120 17.36 -9.29 -11.96
C GLY A 120 17.65 -10.73 -11.57
N ILE A 121 17.67 -11.01 -10.27
CA ILE A 121 18.07 -12.31 -9.74
C ILE A 121 16.91 -13.15 -9.18
N GLY A 122 15.72 -12.59 -8.99
CA GLY A 122 14.57 -13.30 -8.41
C GLY A 122 14.67 -13.50 -6.90
N ALA A 123 15.09 -12.46 -6.15
CA ALA A 123 15.17 -12.46 -4.70
C ALA A 123 14.41 -11.28 -4.10
N ILE A 124 13.78 -11.49 -2.95
CA ILE A 124 13.20 -10.45 -2.10
C ILE A 124 14.22 -10.12 -1.02
N LEU A 125 14.54 -8.84 -0.90
CA LEU A 125 15.54 -8.34 0.05
C LEU A 125 14.87 -7.79 1.31
N ARG A 126 15.56 -7.91 2.44
CA ARG A 126 15.19 -7.26 3.71
C ARG A 126 16.35 -6.45 4.24
N GLN A 127 16.07 -5.27 4.79
CA GLN A 127 17.03 -4.55 5.61
C GLN A 127 17.12 -5.25 6.96
N HIS A 128 18.34 -5.58 7.36
CA HIS A 128 18.63 -6.23 8.62
C HIS A 128 19.62 -5.38 9.39
N GLN A 129 19.24 -4.85 10.54
CA GLN A 129 19.98 -3.84 11.29
C GLN A 129 20.33 -2.59 10.43
N ASP A 130 21.04 -1.66 11.03
CA ASP A 130 21.43 -0.39 10.41
C ASP A 130 22.44 -0.61 9.27
N SER A 131 22.02 -1.06 8.11
CA SER A 131 22.83 -1.14 6.89
C SER A 131 23.23 -2.55 6.41
N VAL A 132 22.69 -3.63 6.95
CA VAL A 132 22.95 -4.98 6.43
C VAL A 132 21.76 -5.47 5.63
N VAL A 133 21.98 -5.89 4.38
CA VAL A 133 20.91 -6.41 3.51
C VAL A 133 21.02 -7.93 3.41
N ILE A 134 19.91 -8.59 3.61
CA ILE A 134 19.79 -10.04 3.54
C ILE A 134 18.80 -10.47 2.46
N ILE A 135 18.99 -11.70 1.98
CA ILE A 135 17.98 -12.36 1.17
C ILE A 135 16.83 -12.77 2.10
N GLY A 136 15.68 -12.15 1.96
CA GLY A 136 14.48 -12.46 2.75
C GLY A 136 13.78 -13.71 2.25
N SER A 137 13.55 -13.82 0.94
CA SER A 137 13.02 -14.99 0.26
C SER A 137 13.51 -15.04 -1.19
N LEU A 138 13.29 -16.17 -1.85
CA LEU A 138 13.65 -16.42 -3.24
C LEU A 138 12.42 -16.79 -4.05
N MET A 139 12.46 -16.46 -5.33
CA MET A 139 11.50 -16.96 -6.30
C MET A 139 11.96 -18.30 -6.82
N GLN A 140 11.16 -19.33 -6.60
CA GLN A 140 11.47 -20.71 -7.00
C GLN A 140 11.85 -20.80 -8.48
N GLY A 141 12.96 -21.49 -8.76
CA GLY A 141 13.45 -21.71 -10.11
C GLY A 141 14.04 -20.48 -10.82
N LYS A 142 14.18 -19.32 -10.14
CA LYS A 142 14.83 -18.13 -10.69
C LYS A 142 16.34 -18.15 -10.43
N ALA A 143 17.07 -17.19 -11.03
CA ALA A 143 18.53 -17.17 -11.09
C ALA A 143 19.21 -17.36 -9.71
N ALA A 144 18.78 -16.61 -8.70
CA ALA A 144 19.34 -16.71 -7.35
C ALA A 144 19.10 -18.07 -6.70
N ASP A 145 17.92 -18.66 -6.90
CA ASP A 145 17.56 -19.99 -6.40
C ASP A 145 18.39 -21.08 -7.09
N LYS A 146 18.50 -21.05 -8.43
CA LYS A 146 19.34 -21.95 -9.21
C LYS A 146 20.82 -21.86 -8.85
N ALA A 147 21.28 -20.65 -8.49
CA ALA A 147 22.65 -20.42 -8.03
C ALA A 147 22.92 -20.92 -6.62
N GLY A 148 21.91 -21.46 -5.92
CA GLY A 148 22.04 -22.01 -4.58
C GLY A 148 22.12 -20.98 -3.46
N LEU A 149 21.70 -19.74 -3.73
CA LEU A 149 21.45 -18.76 -2.69
C LEU A 149 20.29 -19.21 -1.79
N ARG A 150 20.25 -18.71 -0.57
CA ARG A 150 19.25 -19.09 0.43
C ARG A 150 18.70 -17.87 1.15
N PRO A 151 17.47 -17.93 1.65
CA PRO A 151 17.01 -16.96 2.64
C PRO A 151 17.97 -16.93 3.84
N ALA A 152 18.23 -15.77 4.38
CA ALA A 152 19.22 -15.45 5.39
C ALA A 152 20.68 -15.26 4.88
N ASP A 153 20.98 -15.47 3.62
CA ASP A 153 22.27 -15.07 3.09
C ASP A 153 22.43 -13.55 3.20
N ILE A 154 23.48 -13.12 3.85
CA ILE A 154 23.82 -11.71 4.05
C ILE A 154 24.63 -11.26 2.83
N ILE A 155 24.15 -10.27 2.12
CA ILE A 155 24.86 -9.71 0.95
C ILE A 155 26.04 -8.87 1.43
N TRP A 156 27.24 -9.31 1.08
CA TRP A 156 28.47 -8.62 1.47
C TRP A 156 29.09 -7.83 0.32
N ARG A 157 29.25 -8.47 -0.87
CA ARG A 157 29.80 -7.82 -2.06
C ARG A 157 29.00 -8.16 -3.30
N ILE A 158 28.93 -7.21 -4.22
CA ILE A 158 28.34 -7.37 -5.54
C ILE A 158 29.34 -6.85 -6.58
N ASN A 159 29.76 -7.69 -7.52
CA ASN A 159 30.72 -7.36 -8.56
C ASN A 159 32.01 -6.72 -7.99
N GLY A 160 32.47 -7.19 -6.83
CA GLY A 160 33.66 -6.70 -6.14
C GLY A 160 33.46 -5.45 -5.28
N LYS A 161 32.37 -4.71 -5.40
CA LYS A 161 32.02 -3.57 -4.53
C LYS A 161 31.48 -4.07 -3.19
N ASP A 162 31.82 -3.36 -2.11
CA ASP A 162 31.34 -3.65 -0.75
C ASP A 162 29.94 -3.08 -0.53
N PHE A 163 29.01 -3.92 -0.05
CA PHE A 163 27.63 -3.59 0.29
C PHE A 163 27.28 -3.98 1.73
N SER A 164 28.30 -4.22 2.57
CA SER A 164 28.10 -4.66 3.95
C SER A 164 27.40 -3.64 4.85
N HIS A 165 27.42 -2.35 4.47
CA HIS A 165 26.81 -1.25 5.21
C HIS A 165 26.07 -0.30 4.26
N THR A 166 24.96 -0.75 3.70
CA THR A 166 24.23 0.01 2.69
C THR A 166 22.72 -0.21 2.80
N THR A 167 21.94 0.48 1.99
CA THR A 167 20.48 0.36 1.98
C THR A 167 20.00 -0.77 1.07
N VAL A 168 18.78 -1.28 1.35
CA VAL A 168 18.10 -2.23 0.44
C VAL A 168 17.94 -1.64 -0.96
N VAL A 169 17.78 -0.31 -1.08
CA VAL A 169 17.60 0.36 -2.36
C VAL A 169 18.86 0.24 -3.21
N ASP A 170 20.03 0.53 -2.62
CA ASP A 170 21.33 0.47 -3.31
C ASP A 170 21.64 -0.96 -3.76
N VAL A 171 21.43 -1.94 -2.87
CA VAL A 171 21.61 -3.36 -3.20
C VAL A 171 20.67 -3.78 -4.33
N ARG A 172 19.40 -3.41 -4.26
CA ARG A 172 18.41 -3.73 -5.29
C ARG A 172 18.82 -3.17 -6.65
N ASN A 173 19.27 -1.92 -6.68
CA ASN A 173 19.68 -1.27 -7.92
C ASN A 173 20.90 -1.98 -8.55
N GLU A 174 21.88 -2.40 -7.75
CA GLU A 174 23.05 -3.15 -8.27
C GLU A 174 22.70 -4.60 -8.69
N LEU A 175 21.72 -5.24 -8.03
CA LEU A 175 21.24 -6.58 -8.41
C LEU A 175 20.41 -6.59 -9.70
N ARG A 176 19.78 -5.47 -10.04
CA ARG A 176 19.05 -5.30 -11.29
C ARG A 176 20.03 -5.15 -12.46
N GLY A 177 19.54 -5.38 -13.66
CA GLY A 177 20.30 -5.21 -14.89
C GLY A 177 19.72 -6.03 -16.05
N GLU A 178 20.30 -5.91 -17.21
CA GLU A 178 19.83 -6.60 -18.40
C GLU A 178 19.90 -8.14 -18.23
N PRO A 179 18.84 -8.87 -18.61
CA PRO A 179 18.85 -10.33 -18.61
C PRO A 179 20.03 -10.88 -19.44
N GLY A 180 20.68 -11.94 -18.95
CA GLY A 180 21.85 -12.53 -19.57
C GLY A 180 23.18 -11.87 -19.20
N THR A 181 23.17 -10.79 -18.39
CA THR A 181 24.41 -10.18 -17.90
C THR A 181 24.88 -10.87 -16.62
N PRO A 182 26.21 -11.16 -16.51
CA PRO A 182 26.75 -11.84 -15.35
C PRO A 182 26.74 -10.96 -14.09
N ILE A 183 26.53 -11.60 -12.95
CA ILE A 183 26.64 -10.98 -11.62
C ILE A 183 27.39 -11.91 -10.69
N THR A 184 28.28 -11.36 -9.88
CA THR A 184 29.03 -12.08 -8.84
C THR A 184 28.63 -11.56 -7.49
N LEU A 185 28.11 -12.44 -6.62
CA LEU A 185 27.76 -12.15 -5.25
C LEU A 185 28.72 -12.83 -4.29
N VAL A 186 29.16 -12.09 -3.27
CA VAL A 186 29.79 -12.68 -2.08
C VAL A 186 28.80 -12.51 -0.95
N VAL A 187 28.38 -13.62 -0.37
CA VAL A 187 27.42 -13.64 0.74
C VAL A 187 28.01 -14.33 1.96
N ARG A 188 27.57 -13.92 3.15
CA ARG A 188 27.81 -14.64 4.40
C ARG A 188 26.56 -15.42 4.74
N ARG A 189 26.73 -16.73 4.95
CA ARG A 189 25.62 -17.65 5.22
C ARG A 189 25.67 -18.13 6.67
N PRO A 190 24.61 -17.93 7.46
CA PRO A 190 24.52 -18.51 8.81
C PRO A 190 24.75 -20.03 8.79
N GLY A 191 25.56 -20.52 9.73
CA GLY A 191 25.89 -21.96 9.83
C GLY A 191 26.84 -22.50 8.75
N TYR A 192 27.35 -21.67 7.85
CA TYR A 192 28.37 -22.07 6.87
C TYR A 192 29.77 -22.02 7.46
N ALA A 193 30.56 -23.07 7.26
CA ALA A 193 31.87 -23.20 7.90
C ALA A 193 32.94 -22.22 7.37
N ALA A 194 32.77 -21.73 6.15
CA ALA A 194 33.64 -20.69 5.56
C ALA A 194 33.07 -19.30 5.84
N ASP A 195 33.94 -18.29 5.92
CA ASP A 195 33.56 -16.90 6.20
C ASP A 195 32.59 -16.32 5.16
N SER A 196 32.65 -16.79 3.92
CA SER A 196 31.81 -16.33 2.83
C SER A 196 31.65 -17.35 1.71
N LEU A 197 30.61 -17.21 0.95
CA LEU A 197 30.31 -17.95 -0.27
C LEU A 197 30.29 -17.00 -1.45
N THR A 198 31.05 -17.34 -2.51
CA THR A 198 31.04 -16.59 -3.77
C THR A 198 30.24 -17.37 -4.80
N VAL A 199 29.26 -16.74 -5.41
CA VAL A 199 28.45 -17.30 -6.50
C VAL A 199 28.43 -16.34 -7.68
N THR A 200 28.58 -16.90 -8.90
CA THR A 200 28.49 -16.14 -10.15
C THR A 200 27.42 -16.79 -11.03
N PHE A 201 26.52 -15.99 -11.54
CA PHE A 201 25.41 -16.43 -12.39
C PHE A 201 24.91 -15.26 -13.23
N ASP A 202 24.08 -15.54 -14.23
CA ASP A 202 23.51 -14.51 -15.06
C ASP A 202 22.18 -13.99 -14.49
N ARG A 203 21.96 -12.68 -14.63
CA ARG A 203 20.62 -12.10 -14.38
C ARG A 203 19.64 -12.71 -15.37
N GLU A 204 18.42 -12.90 -14.96
CA GLU A 204 17.36 -13.37 -15.84
C GLU A 204 16.16 -12.42 -15.84
N ARG A 205 15.31 -12.57 -16.85
CA ARG A 205 14.03 -11.90 -16.87
C ARG A 205 13.14 -12.47 -15.75
N ILE A 206 12.74 -11.62 -14.86
CA ILE A 206 11.82 -11.94 -13.78
C ILE A 206 10.40 -11.52 -14.19
N ASP A 207 9.51 -12.49 -14.28
CA ASP A 207 8.09 -12.30 -14.46
C ASP A 207 7.41 -12.38 -13.09
N LEU A 208 6.84 -11.27 -12.64
CA LEU A 208 6.00 -11.26 -11.44
C LEU A 208 4.62 -11.76 -11.82
N ASN A 209 4.30 -13.00 -11.45
CA ASN A 209 2.97 -13.54 -11.71
C ASN A 209 1.92 -12.75 -10.91
N PRO A 210 0.98 -12.04 -11.58
CA PRO A 210 -0.07 -11.30 -10.89
C PRO A 210 -1.07 -12.22 -10.16
N VAL A 211 -1.14 -13.49 -10.51
CA VAL A 211 -1.87 -14.52 -9.77
C VAL A 211 -0.89 -15.15 -8.77
N SER A 212 -0.92 -14.68 -7.54
CA SER A 212 0.05 -15.06 -6.50
C SER A 212 -0.21 -16.43 -5.89
N TYR A 213 -1.47 -16.87 -5.88
CA TYR A 213 -1.84 -18.17 -5.33
C TYR A 213 -3.10 -18.73 -5.99
N THR A 214 -3.16 -20.06 -6.11
CA THR A 214 -4.30 -20.78 -6.71
C THR A 214 -4.45 -22.14 -6.03
N GLU A 215 -5.66 -22.44 -5.59
CA GLU A 215 -5.94 -23.72 -4.89
C GLU A 215 -7.35 -24.21 -5.21
N LEU A 216 -7.50 -25.53 -5.36
CA LEU A 216 -8.80 -26.18 -5.37
C LEU A 216 -9.20 -26.55 -3.93
N LEU A 217 -10.18 -25.84 -3.39
CA LEU A 217 -10.70 -26.07 -2.05
C LEU A 217 -11.76 -27.20 -2.03
N ALA A 218 -12.20 -27.57 -0.83
CA ALA A 218 -13.27 -28.55 -0.64
C ALA A 218 -14.53 -28.16 -1.44
N GLY A 219 -15.31 -29.15 -1.86
CA GLY A 219 -16.54 -28.91 -2.62
C GLY A 219 -16.31 -28.44 -4.06
N ARG A 220 -15.12 -28.61 -4.61
CA ARG A 220 -14.74 -28.16 -5.96
C ARG A 220 -14.83 -26.62 -6.12
N ILE A 221 -14.51 -25.88 -5.07
CA ILE A 221 -14.47 -24.42 -5.06
C ILE A 221 -13.06 -23.98 -5.41
N GLY A 222 -12.91 -23.17 -6.46
CA GLY A 222 -11.63 -22.57 -6.85
C GLY A 222 -11.30 -21.37 -5.94
N PHE A 223 -10.03 -21.20 -5.65
CA PHE A 223 -9.48 -19.99 -5.01
C PHE A 223 -8.37 -19.41 -5.91
N ILE A 224 -8.49 -18.14 -6.26
CA ILE A 224 -7.50 -17.42 -7.07
C ILE A 224 -7.19 -16.09 -6.40
N SER A 225 -5.94 -15.92 -5.96
CA SER A 225 -5.45 -14.66 -5.41
C SER A 225 -4.76 -13.83 -6.50
N VAL A 226 -5.20 -12.58 -6.65
CA VAL A 226 -4.64 -11.61 -7.61
C VAL A 226 -3.97 -10.50 -6.82
N SER A 227 -2.64 -10.42 -6.89
CA SER A 227 -1.83 -9.48 -6.11
C SER A 227 -1.68 -8.09 -6.77
N THR A 228 -1.85 -8.02 -8.10
CA THR A 228 -1.75 -6.78 -8.88
C THR A 228 -2.45 -6.91 -10.22
N PHE A 229 -2.72 -5.77 -10.87
CA PHE A 229 -3.24 -5.74 -12.25
C PHE A 229 -2.14 -5.29 -13.22
N SER A 230 -1.22 -6.20 -13.57
CA SER A 230 -0.20 -6.03 -14.61
C SER A 230 -0.72 -6.40 -16.00
N THR A 231 0.07 -6.21 -17.03
CA THR A 231 -0.32 -6.49 -18.43
C THR A 231 -0.78 -7.93 -18.69
N THR A 232 -0.39 -8.88 -17.85
CA THR A 232 -0.68 -10.32 -18.02
C THR A 232 -1.80 -10.84 -17.13
N THR A 233 -2.39 -10.01 -16.28
CA THR A 233 -3.31 -10.47 -15.21
C THR A 233 -4.49 -11.29 -15.70
N SER A 234 -5.20 -10.83 -16.72
CA SER A 234 -6.36 -11.57 -17.25
C SER A 234 -5.97 -12.91 -17.88
N GLN A 235 -4.79 -12.97 -18.50
CA GLN A 235 -4.28 -14.21 -19.08
C GLN A 235 -3.87 -15.22 -18.02
N GLU A 236 -3.14 -14.78 -16.99
CA GLU A 236 -2.72 -15.64 -15.89
C GLU A 236 -3.92 -16.11 -15.06
N PHE A 237 -4.92 -15.25 -14.88
CA PHE A 237 -6.17 -15.62 -14.24
C PHE A 237 -6.89 -16.74 -15.01
N LEU A 238 -7.01 -16.64 -16.33
CA LEU A 238 -7.61 -17.69 -17.17
C LEU A 238 -6.84 -19.01 -17.07
N LYS A 239 -5.50 -18.98 -17.13
CA LYS A 239 -4.67 -20.18 -16.93
C LYS A 239 -4.93 -20.85 -15.57
N ALA A 240 -5.01 -20.03 -14.51
CA ALA A 240 -5.32 -20.50 -13.17
C ALA A 240 -6.71 -21.14 -13.09
N TYR A 241 -7.71 -20.48 -13.68
CA TYR A 241 -9.07 -20.99 -13.75
C TYR A 241 -9.14 -22.33 -14.51
N ASP A 242 -8.52 -22.44 -15.68
CA ASP A 242 -8.48 -23.67 -16.48
C ASP A 242 -7.77 -24.81 -15.73
N ARG A 243 -6.71 -24.49 -14.97
CA ARG A 243 -6.04 -25.47 -14.13
C ARG A 243 -6.99 -26.01 -13.06
N LEU A 244 -7.68 -25.12 -12.35
CA LEU A 244 -8.63 -25.52 -11.30
C LEU A 244 -9.78 -26.37 -11.84
N GLN A 245 -10.30 -26.06 -13.04
CA GLN A 245 -11.32 -26.90 -13.66
C GLN A 245 -10.82 -28.32 -13.98
N LYS A 246 -9.57 -28.45 -14.45
CA LYS A 246 -8.94 -29.75 -14.69
C LYS A 246 -8.76 -30.53 -13.41
N GLU A 247 -8.26 -29.89 -12.35
CA GLU A 247 -8.08 -30.48 -11.03
C GLU A 247 -9.41 -30.92 -10.41
N ALA A 248 -10.47 -30.14 -10.63
CA ALA A 248 -11.82 -30.48 -10.18
C ALA A 248 -12.49 -31.62 -10.99
N GLY A 249 -11.86 -32.07 -12.07
CA GLY A 249 -12.44 -33.06 -12.99
C GLY A 249 -13.65 -32.54 -13.75
N GLY A 250 -13.75 -31.23 -13.99
CA GLY A 250 -14.84 -30.55 -14.72
C GLY A 250 -15.17 -29.19 -14.13
N LYS A 251 -16.44 -28.75 -14.27
CA LYS A 251 -16.87 -27.42 -13.80
C LYS A 251 -16.66 -27.26 -12.30
N LEU A 252 -16.16 -26.09 -11.90
CA LEU A 252 -16.15 -25.65 -10.49
C LEU A 252 -17.58 -25.47 -9.97
N SER A 253 -17.80 -25.64 -8.68
CA SER A 253 -19.06 -25.36 -8.01
C SER A 253 -19.15 -23.91 -7.50
N GLY A 254 -18.00 -23.21 -7.40
CA GLY A 254 -17.88 -21.82 -7.00
C GLY A 254 -16.46 -21.34 -7.18
N LEU A 255 -16.25 -20.02 -7.11
CA LEU A 255 -14.93 -19.41 -7.23
C LEU A 255 -14.80 -18.25 -6.23
N ILE A 256 -13.69 -18.27 -5.50
CA ILE A 256 -13.25 -17.17 -4.64
C ILE A 256 -12.15 -16.41 -5.37
N ILE A 257 -12.34 -15.10 -5.55
CA ILE A 257 -11.34 -14.18 -6.11
C ILE A 257 -10.82 -13.33 -4.96
N ASP A 258 -9.56 -13.49 -4.60
CA ASP A 258 -8.95 -12.73 -3.51
C ASP A 258 -8.22 -11.50 -4.06
N LEU A 259 -8.75 -10.31 -3.71
CA LEU A 259 -8.20 -9.00 -4.05
C LEU A 259 -7.69 -8.26 -2.79
N ARG A 260 -7.57 -8.93 -1.65
CA ARG A 260 -7.04 -8.32 -0.44
C ARG A 260 -5.59 -7.89 -0.68
N ASP A 261 -5.23 -6.73 -0.14
CA ASP A 261 -3.90 -6.10 -0.27
C ASP A 261 -3.46 -5.83 -1.72
N ASN A 262 -4.39 -5.91 -2.69
CA ASN A 262 -4.14 -5.56 -4.08
C ASN A 262 -4.42 -4.06 -4.32
N GLY A 263 -3.37 -3.27 -4.41
CA GLY A 263 -3.44 -1.81 -4.63
C GLY A 263 -3.96 -1.38 -6.03
N GLY A 264 -4.32 -2.33 -6.88
CA GLY A 264 -4.82 -2.08 -8.23
C GLY A 264 -3.76 -2.31 -9.31
N GLY A 265 -3.72 -1.43 -10.31
CA GLY A 265 -2.88 -1.49 -11.50
C GLY A 265 -3.65 -1.06 -12.73
N LEU A 266 -3.48 -1.77 -13.85
CA LEU A 266 -4.07 -1.43 -15.14
C LEU A 266 -5.60 -1.62 -15.16
N MET A 267 -6.32 -0.54 -15.42
CA MET A 267 -7.78 -0.53 -15.52
C MET A 267 -8.30 -1.51 -16.58
N GLU A 268 -7.60 -1.62 -17.70
CA GLU A 268 -7.94 -2.54 -18.80
C GLU A 268 -7.96 -3.99 -18.34
N GLN A 269 -7.07 -4.38 -17.45
CA GLN A 269 -7.03 -5.74 -16.90
C GLN A 269 -8.20 -6.01 -15.94
N ALA A 270 -8.60 -5.00 -15.16
CA ALA A 270 -9.81 -5.10 -14.34
C ALA A 270 -11.07 -5.25 -15.21
N ILE A 271 -11.19 -4.49 -16.29
CA ILE A 271 -12.30 -4.60 -17.26
C ILE A 271 -12.32 -5.99 -17.88
N GLN A 272 -11.15 -6.52 -18.27
CA GLN A 272 -11.06 -7.86 -18.83
C GLN A 272 -11.44 -8.95 -17.82
N LEU A 273 -11.10 -8.79 -16.55
CA LEU A 273 -11.50 -9.72 -15.49
C LEU A 273 -13.03 -9.71 -15.28
N VAL A 274 -13.63 -8.52 -15.22
CA VAL A 274 -15.11 -8.39 -15.13
C VAL A 274 -15.78 -9.02 -16.34
N ASN A 275 -15.22 -8.84 -17.53
CA ASN A 275 -15.75 -9.41 -18.78
C ASN A 275 -15.85 -10.94 -18.76
N LEU A 276 -15.08 -11.64 -17.91
CA LEU A 276 -15.18 -13.10 -17.79
C LEU A 276 -16.52 -13.56 -17.18
N PHE A 277 -17.18 -12.70 -16.41
CA PHE A 277 -18.32 -13.07 -15.58
C PHE A 277 -19.58 -12.24 -15.81
N VAL A 278 -19.50 -11.17 -16.60
CA VAL A 278 -20.62 -10.25 -16.89
C VAL A 278 -20.93 -10.30 -18.37
N PRO A 279 -22.22 -10.34 -18.77
CA PRO A 279 -22.63 -10.39 -20.18
C PRO A 279 -22.03 -9.27 -21.02
N LYS A 280 -21.83 -9.54 -22.31
CA LYS A 280 -21.28 -8.58 -23.28
C LYS A 280 -22.14 -7.32 -23.41
N GLY A 281 -21.50 -6.17 -23.56
CA GLY A 281 -22.14 -4.88 -23.77
C GLY A 281 -22.47 -4.11 -22.49
N GLN A 282 -22.23 -4.70 -21.32
CA GLN A 282 -22.53 -4.08 -20.02
C GLN A 282 -21.47 -3.05 -19.64
N PRO A 283 -21.83 -1.85 -19.11
CA PRO A 283 -20.90 -0.90 -18.56
C PRO A 283 -20.08 -1.51 -17.41
N VAL A 284 -18.77 -1.25 -17.36
CA VAL A 284 -17.90 -1.67 -16.26
C VAL A 284 -17.44 -0.47 -15.44
N VAL A 285 -16.98 0.57 -16.12
CA VAL A 285 -16.49 1.79 -15.50
C VAL A 285 -16.68 2.97 -16.45
N SER A 286 -17.11 4.10 -15.91
CA SER A 286 -17.23 5.37 -16.64
C SER A 286 -16.28 6.39 -16.06
N LEU A 287 -15.54 7.09 -16.92
CA LEU A 287 -14.63 8.17 -16.56
C LEU A 287 -15.29 9.53 -16.78
N LYS A 288 -15.08 10.48 -15.86
CA LYS A 288 -15.47 11.87 -16.01
C LYS A 288 -14.27 12.75 -15.69
N GLY A 289 -13.70 13.38 -16.71
CA GLY A 289 -12.62 14.32 -16.60
C GLY A 289 -13.08 15.76 -16.74
N ARG A 290 -12.12 16.70 -16.69
CA ARG A 290 -12.38 18.15 -16.90
C ARG A 290 -12.83 18.45 -18.33
N TYR A 291 -12.30 17.72 -19.30
CA TYR A 291 -12.59 17.89 -20.73
C TYR A 291 -13.31 16.65 -21.28
N PRO A 292 -14.13 16.80 -22.35
CA PRO A 292 -14.84 15.67 -22.96
C PRO A 292 -13.94 14.52 -23.37
N GLN A 293 -12.72 14.81 -23.84
CA GLN A 293 -11.73 13.78 -24.25
C GLN A 293 -11.24 12.90 -23.11
N GLN A 294 -11.37 13.36 -21.87
CA GLN A 294 -11.03 12.62 -20.66
C GLN A 294 -12.23 11.83 -20.08
N SER A 295 -13.39 11.94 -20.74
CA SER A 295 -14.61 11.26 -20.33
C SER A 295 -14.91 10.12 -21.28
N ASN A 296 -15.04 8.90 -20.74
CA ASN A 296 -15.29 7.70 -21.51
C ASN A 296 -16.10 6.68 -20.70
N SER A 297 -16.73 5.72 -21.38
CA SER A 297 -17.42 4.60 -20.73
C SER A 297 -16.92 3.29 -21.33
N TYR A 298 -16.39 2.43 -20.47
CA TYR A 298 -15.86 1.14 -20.85
C TYR A 298 -16.87 0.06 -20.53
N LYS A 299 -17.06 -0.85 -21.49
CA LYS A 299 -18.03 -1.95 -21.43
C LYS A 299 -17.35 -3.29 -21.63
N THR A 300 -18.00 -4.34 -21.21
CA THR A 300 -17.64 -5.70 -21.60
C THR A 300 -17.73 -5.86 -23.12
N THR A 301 -16.74 -6.49 -23.74
CA THR A 301 -16.62 -6.59 -25.21
C THR A 301 -16.67 -8.01 -25.74
N LYS A 302 -16.41 -8.99 -24.87
CA LYS A 302 -16.37 -10.43 -25.22
C LYS A 302 -17.53 -11.16 -24.58
N GLU A 303 -17.87 -12.33 -25.12
CA GLU A 303 -18.79 -13.24 -24.43
C GLU A 303 -18.17 -13.68 -23.09
N PRO A 304 -18.95 -13.77 -22.03
CA PRO A 304 -18.44 -14.17 -20.71
C PRO A 304 -18.00 -15.64 -20.70
N LEU A 305 -17.06 -15.94 -19.83
CA LEU A 305 -16.62 -17.31 -19.56
C LEU A 305 -17.71 -18.12 -18.85
N ASP A 306 -18.28 -17.54 -17.82
CA ASP A 306 -19.37 -18.16 -17.04
C ASP A 306 -20.17 -17.07 -16.32
N THR A 307 -21.49 -17.02 -16.58
CA THR A 307 -22.41 -16.07 -15.94
C THR A 307 -23.15 -16.68 -14.73
N GLU A 308 -23.03 -17.99 -14.50
CA GLU A 308 -23.80 -18.71 -13.50
C GLU A 308 -22.96 -19.21 -12.31
N LEU A 309 -21.65 -19.40 -12.51
CA LEU A 309 -20.73 -19.85 -11.45
C LEU A 309 -20.84 -18.94 -10.22
N PRO A 310 -21.18 -19.46 -9.03
CA PRO A 310 -21.18 -18.66 -7.81
C PRO A 310 -19.83 -18.03 -7.52
N LEU A 311 -19.79 -16.70 -7.33
CA LEU A 311 -18.58 -15.93 -7.12
C LEU A 311 -18.57 -15.25 -5.75
N VAL A 312 -17.45 -15.32 -5.07
CA VAL A 312 -17.15 -14.48 -3.91
C VAL A 312 -15.90 -13.68 -4.20
N VAL A 313 -15.89 -12.39 -3.88
CA VAL A 313 -14.70 -11.54 -3.98
C VAL A 313 -14.29 -11.12 -2.58
N LEU A 314 -13.04 -11.38 -2.21
CA LEU A 314 -12.46 -10.95 -0.93
C LEU A 314 -11.79 -9.60 -1.09
N ILE A 315 -12.08 -8.66 -0.19
CA ILE A 315 -11.48 -7.33 -0.16
C ILE A 315 -11.10 -6.91 1.27
N ASN A 316 -10.16 -5.97 1.35
CA ASN A 316 -9.79 -5.28 2.58
C ASN A 316 -9.35 -3.83 2.30
N GLU A 317 -8.82 -3.14 3.30
CA GLU A 317 -8.36 -1.75 3.19
C GLU A 317 -7.22 -1.55 2.21
N GLY A 318 -6.48 -2.63 1.86
CA GLY A 318 -5.44 -2.63 0.83
C GLY A 318 -5.98 -2.78 -0.60
N SER A 319 -7.26 -3.19 -0.76
CA SER A 319 -7.89 -3.33 -2.07
C SER A 319 -8.23 -1.94 -2.64
N ALA A 320 -7.57 -1.52 -3.73
CA ALA A 320 -7.70 -0.18 -4.27
C ALA A 320 -7.82 -0.14 -5.80
N SER A 321 -8.39 0.95 -6.34
CA SER A 321 -8.37 1.26 -7.78
C SER A 321 -8.96 0.14 -8.65
N ALA A 322 -8.13 -0.55 -9.49
CA ALA A 322 -8.55 -1.65 -10.36
C ALA A 322 -9.26 -2.78 -9.58
N SER A 323 -8.80 -3.09 -8.37
CA SER A 323 -9.47 -4.06 -7.48
C SER A 323 -10.88 -3.60 -7.11
N GLU A 324 -11.07 -2.31 -6.90
CA GLU A 324 -12.37 -1.73 -6.57
C GLU A 324 -13.30 -1.67 -7.80
N ILE A 325 -12.74 -1.54 -9.01
CA ILE A 325 -13.50 -1.66 -10.25
C ILE A 325 -14.07 -3.08 -10.37
N VAL A 326 -13.24 -4.11 -10.15
CA VAL A 326 -13.69 -5.51 -10.22
C VAL A 326 -14.73 -5.80 -9.15
N ALA A 327 -14.41 -5.55 -7.88
CA ALA A 327 -15.33 -5.84 -6.78
C ALA A 327 -16.64 -5.06 -6.91
N GLY A 328 -16.54 -3.75 -7.22
CA GLY A 328 -17.72 -2.89 -7.35
C GLY A 328 -18.59 -3.22 -8.55
N ALA A 329 -18.01 -3.52 -9.71
CA ALA A 329 -18.78 -3.92 -10.89
C ALA A 329 -19.50 -5.25 -10.67
N LEU A 330 -18.81 -6.26 -10.10
CA LEU A 330 -19.43 -7.54 -9.79
C LEU A 330 -20.51 -7.42 -8.70
N GLN A 331 -20.34 -6.53 -7.72
CA GLN A 331 -21.38 -6.23 -6.74
C GLN A 331 -22.58 -5.53 -7.37
N ASP A 332 -22.36 -4.51 -8.19
CA ASP A 332 -23.43 -3.73 -8.83
C ASP A 332 -24.27 -4.54 -9.83
N TYR A 333 -23.69 -5.59 -10.39
CA TYR A 333 -24.41 -6.57 -11.24
C TYR A 333 -25.01 -7.74 -10.45
N ASP A 334 -24.93 -7.74 -9.13
CA ASP A 334 -25.35 -8.89 -8.29
C ASP A 334 -24.71 -10.22 -8.75
N ARG A 335 -23.49 -10.11 -9.31
CA ARG A 335 -22.77 -11.24 -9.89
C ARG A 335 -21.89 -11.96 -8.88
N ALA A 336 -21.46 -11.25 -7.85
CA ALA A 336 -20.65 -11.79 -6.76
C ALA A 336 -21.10 -11.24 -5.41
N VAL A 337 -20.90 -12.04 -4.36
CA VAL A 337 -20.96 -11.57 -2.97
C VAL A 337 -19.57 -11.06 -2.56
N ILE A 338 -19.52 -9.87 -2.01
CA ILE A 338 -18.29 -9.24 -1.54
C ILE A 338 -18.12 -9.52 -0.05
N VAL A 339 -16.98 -10.09 0.33
CA VAL A 339 -16.69 -10.52 1.70
C VAL A 339 -15.39 -9.88 2.20
N GLY A 340 -15.36 -9.46 3.45
CA GLY A 340 -14.15 -8.92 4.08
C GLY A 340 -14.36 -7.58 4.74
N ARG A 341 -13.52 -6.60 4.43
CA ARG A 341 -13.60 -5.25 4.99
C ARG A 341 -13.68 -4.22 3.86
N LYS A 342 -14.16 -3.02 4.21
CA LYS A 342 -14.28 -1.89 3.30
C LYS A 342 -12.96 -1.61 2.59
N SER A 343 -13.01 -1.44 1.27
CA SER A 343 -11.85 -1.16 0.43
C SER A 343 -11.27 0.24 0.65
N PHE A 344 -10.18 0.55 0.00
CA PHE A 344 -9.40 1.77 0.17
C PHE A 344 -10.16 3.05 -0.18
N GLY A 345 -10.90 3.08 -1.28
CA GLY A 345 -11.64 4.26 -1.75
C GLY A 345 -10.84 5.16 -2.68
N LYS A 346 -10.15 4.58 -3.68
CA LYS A 346 -9.46 5.34 -4.74
C LYS A 346 -10.30 5.35 -6.01
N GLY A 347 -11.02 6.45 -6.23
CA GLY A 347 -11.87 6.69 -7.40
C GLY A 347 -11.27 7.68 -8.42
N LEU A 348 -9.95 7.84 -8.44
CA LEU A 348 -9.20 8.73 -9.34
C LEU A 348 -8.42 7.92 -10.37
N VAL A 349 -8.41 8.40 -11.61
CA VAL A 349 -7.66 7.81 -12.73
C VAL A 349 -6.48 8.70 -13.07
N GLN A 350 -5.31 8.08 -13.17
CA GLN A 350 -4.11 8.75 -13.63
C GLN A 350 -3.82 8.36 -15.08
N GLY A 351 -3.47 9.37 -15.88
CA GLY A 351 -2.81 9.20 -17.17
C GLY A 351 -1.31 9.47 -17.04
N THR A 352 -0.51 8.95 -17.95
CA THR A 352 0.93 9.17 -18.02
C THR A 352 1.28 10.02 -19.23
N LEU A 353 2.21 10.96 -19.05
CA LEU A 353 2.72 11.87 -20.07
C LEU A 353 4.24 11.85 -20.03
N GLU A 354 4.88 11.51 -21.14
CA GLU A 354 6.33 11.60 -21.28
C GLU A 354 6.78 13.06 -21.31
N LEU A 355 7.88 13.35 -20.63
CA LEU A 355 8.45 14.68 -20.54
C LEU A 355 9.77 14.78 -21.32
N PRO A 356 10.17 16.01 -21.74
CA PRO A 356 11.35 16.20 -22.60
C PRO A 356 12.69 15.78 -21.98
N ASP A 357 12.75 15.61 -20.66
CA ASP A 357 13.92 15.17 -19.89
C ASP A 357 14.03 13.64 -19.77
N GLY A 358 13.15 12.88 -20.44
CA GLY A 358 13.03 11.42 -20.32
C GLY A 358 12.25 10.98 -19.07
N GLY A 359 11.77 11.93 -18.30
CA GLY A 359 10.89 11.68 -17.15
C GLY A 359 9.44 11.41 -17.54
N LEU A 360 8.63 11.03 -16.57
CA LEU A 360 7.21 10.71 -16.74
C LEU A 360 6.36 11.48 -15.75
N LEU A 361 5.36 12.19 -16.21
CA LEU A 361 4.32 12.77 -15.36
C LEU A 361 3.13 11.81 -15.28
N LYS A 362 2.88 11.24 -14.12
CA LYS A 362 1.63 10.55 -13.80
C LYS A 362 0.65 11.56 -13.22
N LEU A 363 -0.40 11.90 -13.96
CA LEU A 363 -1.33 13.00 -13.66
C LEU A 363 -2.75 12.46 -13.47
N THR A 364 -3.42 12.88 -12.40
CA THR A 364 -4.85 12.64 -12.23
C THR A 364 -5.66 13.41 -13.26
N THR A 365 -6.33 12.69 -14.16
CA THR A 365 -7.07 13.25 -15.30
C THR A 365 -8.58 13.10 -15.22
N ALA A 366 -9.07 12.12 -14.45
CA ALA A 366 -10.49 11.83 -14.35
C ALA A 366 -10.88 11.20 -13.00
N ARG A 367 -12.18 11.24 -12.71
CA ARG A 367 -12.82 10.41 -11.69
C ARG A 367 -13.54 9.26 -12.36
N TYR A 368 -13.59 8.11 -11.71
CA TYR A 368 -14.35 6.98 -12.24
C TYR A 368 -15.57 6.64 -11.39
N TYR A 369 -16.53 6.05 -12.08
CA TYR A 369 -17.84 5.64 -11.56
C TYR A 369 -18.10 4.20 -12.01
N ILE A 370 -18.52 3.36 -11.10
CA ILE A 370 -18.87 1.95 -11.35
C ILE A 370 -20.31 1.82 -11.86
N PRO A 371 -20.81 0.63 -12.26
CA PRO A 371 -22.06 0.49 -13.01
C PRO A 371 -23.29 1.14 -12.40
N SER A 372 -23.45 1.13 -11.08
CA SER A 372 -24.57 1.82 -10.38
C SER A 372 -24.50 3.35 -10.50
N GLY A 373 -23.42 3.91 -11.02
CA GLY A 373 -23.16 5.36 -11.10
C GLY A 373 -22.53 5.95 -9.86
N ARG A 374 -22.26 5.15 -8.81
CA ARG A 374 -21.60 5.63 -7.60
C ARG A 374 -20.11 5.86 -7.81
N SER A 375 -19.58 6.91 -7.16
CA SER A 375 -18.15 7.12 -7.00
C SER A 375 -17.71 6.43 -5.72
N ILE A 376 -16.54 5.80 -5.78
CA ILE A 376 -15.93 5.16 -4.61
C ILE A 376 -14.86 6.03 -3.95
N GLN A 377 -14.64 7.26 -4.44
CA GLN A 377 -13.62 8.17 -3.93
C GLN A 377 -13.89 8.54 -2.47
N LYS A 378 -12.93 8.26 -1.59
CA LYS A 378 -13.02 8.52 -0.15
C LYS A 378 -12.69 9.97 0.21
N LEU A 379 -11.67 10.55 -0.43
CA LEU A 379 -11.14 11.86 -0.09
C LEU A 379 -11.32 12.85 -1.24
N SER A 380 -11.75 14.08 -0.93
CA SER A 380 -11.65 15.21 -1.82
C SER A 380 -10.35 15.96 -1.51
N TYR A 381 -9.53 16.16 -2.51
CA TYR A 381 -8.32 16.94 -2.38
C TYR A 381 -8.64 18.39 -2.74
N ASN A 382 -8.57 19.29 -1.75
CA ASN A 382 -8.64 20.72 -2.01
C ASN A 382 -7.23 21.19 -2.42
N HIS A 383 -7.15 22.04 -3.41
CA HIS A 383 -5.90 22.57 -4.01
C HIS A 383 -5.00 23.38 -3.04
N ARG A 384 -5.11 23.16 -1.73
CA ARG A 384 -4.34 23.80 -0.66
C ARG A 384 -3.61 22.79 0.23
N GLY A 385 -3.38 21.57 -0.29
CA GLY A 385 -2.67 20.53 0.46
C GLY A 385 -3.47 19.86 1.58
N GLY A 386 -4.79 20.09 1.63
CA GLY A 386 -5.70 19.41 2.57
C GLY A 386 -6.52 18.34 1.87
N ALA A 387 -6.78 17.23 2.55
CA ALA A 387 -7.71 16.21 2.12
C ALA A 387 -8.93 16.21 3.05
N GLU A 388 -10.12 16.38 2.48
CA GLU A 388 -11.38 16.29 3.19
C GLU A 388 -12.11 15.02 2.79
N GLN A 389 -12.81 14.38 3.72
CA GLN A 389 -13.65 13.25 3.37
C GLN A 389 -14.82 13.71 2.49
N VAL A 390 -14.98 13.07 1.33
CA VAL A 390 -16.15 13.27 0.47
C VAL A 390 -17.32 12.59 1.18
N ASN A 391 -18.25 13.34 1.72
CA ASN A 391 -19.40 12.85 2.50
C ASN A 391 -19.12 12.64 4.01
N ALA A 392 -18.43 13.58 4.66
CA ALA A 392 -18.24 13.56 6.11
C ALA A 392 -19.54 13.63 6.94
N THR A 393 -20.70 13.82 6.30
CA THR A 393 -21.99 14.00 6.99
C THR A 393 -22.77 12.72 7.26
N ASP A 394 -22.49 11.62 6.52
CA ASP A 394 -23.22 10.35 6.72
C ASP A 394 -22.25 9.17 6.83
N SER A 395 -22.34 8.44 7.91
CA SER A 395 -21.53 7.22 8.17
C SER A 395 -21.74 6.11 7.12
N LEU A 396 -22.85 6.14 6.39
CA LEU A 396 -23.22 5.17 5.36
C LEU A 396 -23.04 5.69 3.93
N GLY A 397 -22.94 7.01 3.71
CA GLY A 397 -22.82 7.60 2.38
C GLY A 397 -24.14 7.63 1.59
N THR A 398 -24.05 8.07 0.32
CA THR A 398 -25.23 8.15 -0.58
C THR A 398 -25.63 6.75 -1.06
N PRO A 399 -26.93 6.38 -0.96
CA PRO A 399 -27.42 5.09 -1.44
C PRO A 399 -27.53 5.05 -2.97
N TYR A 400 -27.23 3.90 -3.53
CA TYR A 400 -27.42 3.53 -4.94
C TYR A 400 -28.05 2.15 -5.01
N THR A 401 -28.53 1.76 -6.19
CA THR A 401 -29.20 0.48 -6.39
C THR A 401 -28.43 -0.38 -7.38
N THR A 402 -28.21 -1.65 -7.05
CA THR A 402 -27.63 -2.65 -7.95
C THR A 402 -28.63 -3.04 -9.05
N ALA A 403 -28.19 -3.80 -10.03
CA ALA A 403 -29.04 -4.30 -11.11
C ALA A 403 -30.22 -5.15 -10.61
N GLY A 404 -30.03 -5.91 -9.52
CA GLY A 404 -31.07 -6.76 -8.89
C GLY A 404 -31.88 -6.05 -7.80
N GLY A 405 -31.64 -4.75 -7.53
CA GLY A 405 -32.41 -3.95 -6.58
C GLY A 405 -31.85 -3.88 -5.17
N ARG A 406 -30.64 -4.40 -4.90
CA ARG A 406 -29.98 -4.25 -3.59
C ARG A 406 -29.50 -2.82 -3.37
N THR A 407 -29.54 -2.34 -2.14
CA THR A 407 -28.97 -1.05 -1.77
C THR A 407 -27.47 -1.18 -1.52
N VAL A 408 -26.68 -0.33 -2.20
CA VAL A 408 -25.24 -0.18 -2.02
C VAL A 408 -24.90 1.30 -1.81
N TYR A 409 -23.76 1.59 -1.24
CA TYR A 409 -23.45 2.96 -0.79
C TYR A 409 -22.17 3.51 -1.43
N ALA A 410 -22.17 4.81 -1.75
CA ALA A 410 -20.95 5.58 -2.06
C ALA A 410 -20.30 6.04 -0.75
N ALA A 411 -19.70 5.11 -0.04
CA ALA A 411 -19.16 5.34 1.31
C ALA A 411 -17.63 5.53 1.34
N GLY A 412 -17.01 5.92 0.20
CA GLY A 412 -15.55 6.05 0.10
C GLY A 412 -14.87 4.67 0.15
N GLY A 413 -15.06 3.89 -0.88
CA GLY A 413 -14.66 2.50 -1.06
C GLY A 413 -15.84 1.57 -1.29
N ILE A 414 -15.55 0.31 -1.57
CA ILE A 414 -16.54 -0.75 -1.70
C ILE A 414 -16.84 -1.32 -0.32
N MET A 415 -18.10 -1.25 0.10
CA MET A 415 -18.57 -1.91 1.32
C MET A 415 -18.83 -3.38 1.02
N PRO A 416 -18.29 -4.32 1.80
CA PRO A 416 -18.59 -5.73 1.62
C PRO A 416 -20.04 -6.05 2.00
N ASP A 417 -20.61 -7.05 1.35
CA ASP A 417 -21.94 -7.60 1.68
C ASP A 417 -21.88 -8.39 3.01
N ILE A 418 -20.73 -9.03 3.28
CA ILE A 418 -20.44 -9.69 4.55
C ILE A 418 -19.16 -9.07 5.14
N VAL A 419 -19.32 -8.36 6.25
CA VAL A 419 -18.18 -7.80 6.99
C VAL A 419 -17.53 -8.89 7.84
N CYS A 420 -16.23 -9.08 7.63
CA CYS A 420 -15.40 -9.94 8.49
C CYS A 420 -14.49 -9.06 9.35
N PRO A 421 -14.43 -9.28 10.67
CA PRO A 421 -13.51 -8.53 11.51
C PRO A 421 -12.05 -8.77 11.09
N SER A 422 -11.21 -7.77 11.35
CA SER A 422 -9.78 -7.91 11.12
C SER A 422 -9.20 -8.92 12.12
N ASP A 423 -8.47 -9.89 11.64
CA ASP A 423 -7.47 -10.60 12.43
C ASP A 423 -6.20 -9.75 12.55
N SER A 424 -6.35 -8.45 12.81
CA SER A 424 -5.20 -7.56 12.96
C SER A 424 -4.29 -8.10 14.03
N ILE A 425 -3.07 -8.42 13.64
CA ILE A 425 -1.99 -8.70 14.58
C ILE A 425 -1.90 -7.46 15.48
N PRO A 426 -2.08 -7.58 16.80
CA PRO A 426 -1.86 -6.44 17.67
C PRO A 426 -0.50 -5.81 17.37
N SER A 427 -0.43 -4.48 17.31
CA SER A 427 0.82 -3.75 16.99
C SER A 427 1.99 -4.20 17.87
N LEU A 428 1.69 -4.67 19.07
CA LEU A 428 2.53 -5.38 19.99
C LEU A 428 3.28 -6.56 19.37
N LEU A 429 2.57 -7.42 18.66
CA LEU A 429 3.15 -8.59 18.01
C LEU A 429 3.92 -8.21 16.75
N GLY A 430 3.50 -7.17 16.05
CA GLY A 430 4.20 -6.68 14.88
C GLY A 430 5.68 -6.40 15.18
N THR A 431 5.98 -5.72 16.29
CA THR A 431 7.36 -5.45 16.68
C THR A 431 8.15 -6.73 16.96
N LEU A 432 7.58 -7.67 17.73
CA LEU A 432 8.25 -8.93 18.03
C LEU A 432 8.46 -9.81 16.80
N LEU A 433 7.43 -9.93 15.95
CA LEU A 433 7.44 -10.87 14.82
C LEU A 433 8.29 -10.36 13.65
N PHE A 434 8.37 -9.04 13.47
CA PHE A 434 9.23 -8.43 12.45
C PHE A 434 10.63 -8.10 12.94
N ASP A 435 10.95 -8.39 14.21
CA ASP A 435 12.27 -8.20 14.76
C ASP A 435 13.25 -9.27 14.25
N ARG A 436 14.51 -8.93 14.32
CA ARG A 436 15.64 -9.81 14.05
C ARG A 436 15.58 -11.13 14.81
N LEU A 437 15.18 -11.11 16.09
CA LEU A 437 15.12 -12.28 16.96
C LEU A 437 14.30 -13.43 16.36
N THR A 438 13.13 -13.10 15.79
CA THR A 438 12.26 -14.08 15.12
C THR A 438 12.94 -14.63 13.87
N TYR A 439 13.54 -13.77 13.08
CA TYR A 439 14.26 -14.17 11.88
C TYR A 439 15.46 -15.06 12.18
N ASP A 440 16.28 -14.69 13.17
CA ASP A 440 17.45 -15.45 13.61
C ASP A 440 17.03 -16.80 14.21
N PHE A 441 15.94 -16.83 14.98
CA PHE A 441 15.40 -18.09 15.52
C PHE A 441 14.98 -19.05 14.41
N VAL A 442 14.22 -18.57 13.43
CA VAL A 442 13.82 -19.41 12.28
C VAL A 442 15.03 -19.91 11.51
N THR A 443 16.05 -19.06 11.34
CA THR A 443 17.30 -19.46 10.67
C THR A 443 18.01 -20.57 11.44
N ASP A 444 18.14 -20.45 12.77
CA ASP A 444 18.75 -21.48 13.64
C ASP A 444 17.94 -22.77 13.61
N TYR A 445 16.60 -22.68 13.61
CA TYR A 445 15.70 -23.82 13.51
C TYR A 445 15.96 -24.64 12.24
N LEU A 446 16.12 -23.98 11.09
CA LEU A 446 16.37 -24.65 9.82
C LEU A 446 17.74 -25.35 9.75
N LEU A 447 18.73 -24.92 10.54
CA LEU A 447 20.03 -25.60 10.62
C LEU A 447 19.98 -26.97 11.30
N THR A 448 18.99 -27.17 12.17
CA THR A 448 18.87 -28.35 13.01
C THR A 448 17.70 -29.26 12.65
N HIS A 449 16.73 -28.77 11.89
CA HIS A 449 15.50 -29.47 11.51
C HIS A 449 15.44 -29.70 10.01
N LYS A 450 14.83 -30.80 9.60
CA LYS A 450 14.57 -31.11 8.20
C LYS A 450 13.24 -30.50 7.76
N ALA A 451 13.09 -30.27 6.45
CA ALA A 451 11.82 -29.86 5.87
C ALA A 451 10.71 -30.89 6.23
N PRO A 452 9.53 -30.42 6.69
CA PRO A 452 8.38 -31.31 6.88
C PRO A 452 7.93 -31.89 5.54
N GLU A 453 7.20 -32.99 5.57
CA GLU A 453 6.60 -33.54 4.35
C GLU A 453 5.54 -32.60 3.79
N ARG A 454 5.48 -32.47 2.46
CA ARG A 454 4.53 -31.56 1.80
C ARG A 454 3.05 -31.86 2.16
N SER A 455 2.72 -33.12 2.39
CA SER A 455 1.39 -33.55 2.82
C SER A 455 0.95 -33.04 4.19
N THR A 456 1.89 -32.58 5.02
CA THR A 456 1.65 -32.13 6.40
C THR A 456 1.69 -30.61 6.57
N LEU A 457 1.91 -29.83 5.50
CA LEU A 457 2.08 -28.36 5.61
C LEU A 457 0.91 -27.67 6.30
N ARG A 458 -0.31 -28.08 6.01
CA ARG A 458 -1.54 -27.50 6.59
C ARG A 458 -1.68 -27.70 8.10
N SER A 459 -1.10 -28.77 8.62
CA SER A 459 -1.13 -29.13 10.03
C SER A 459 0.23 -28.99 10.70
N PHE A 460 1.20 -28.36 10.03
CA PHE A 460 2.53 -28.18 10.58
C PHE A 460 2.49 -27.39 11.89
N ASP A 461 3.26 -27.83 12.86
CA ASP A 461 3.54 -27.12 14.10
C ASP A 461 5.01 -27.32 14.48
N LEU A 462 5.69 -26.20 14.84
CA LEU A 462 7.10 -26.25 15.24
C LEU A 462 7.33 -27.04 16.54
N GLY A 463 6.27 -27.30 17.31
CA GLY A 463 6.29 -28.04 18.56
C GLY A 463 6.57 -27.19 19.80
N ASP A 464 6.23 -27.74 20.98
CA ASP A 464 6.32 -27.02 22.25
C ASP A 464 7.77 -26.73 22.65
N GLU A 465 8.69 -27.64 22.37
CA GLU A 465 10.11 -27.50 22.69
C GLU A 465 10.74 -26.34 21.91
N ALA A 466 10.48 -26.26 20.60
CA ALA A 466 10.97 -25.18 19.76
C ALA A 466 10.33 -23.83 20.13
N TYR A 467 9.04 -23.84 20.49
CA TYR A 467 8.38 -22.62 20.95
C TYR A 467 8.97 -22.12 22.27
N ALA A 468 9.22 -23.02 23.24
CA ALA A 468 9.85 -22.66 24.51
C ALA A 468 11.27 -22.09 24.29
N ALA A 469 12.05 -22.66 23.35
CA ALA A 469 13.35 -22.13 22.98
C ALA A 469 13.24 -20.71 22.37
N TYR A 470 12.22 -20.45 21.54
CA TYR A 470 11.95 -19.10 21.04
C TYR A 470 11.61 -18.13 22.18
N GLN A 471 10.74 -18.52 23.10
CA GLN A 471 10.39 -17.70 24.25
C GLN A 471 11.62 -17.34 25.08
N GLN A 472 12.49 -18.33 25.35
CA GLN A 472 13.72 -18.11 26.09
C GLN A 472 14.64 -17.13 25.37
N LYS A 473 14.83 -17.29 24.06
CA LYS A 473 15.65 -16.39 23.23
C LYS A 473 15.13 -14.94 23.30
N VAL A 474 13.82 -14.72 23.25
CA VAL A 474 13.20 -13.40 23.37
C VAL A 474 13.42 -12.79 24.76
N ILE A 475 13.27 -13.59 25.83
CA ILE A 475 13.48 -13.12 27.20
C ILE A 475 14.95 -12.75 27.43
N GLU A 476 15.88 -13.60 27.02
CA GLU A 476 17.33 -13.41 27.19
C GLU A 476 17.87 -12.21 26.40
N SER A 477 17.24 -11.86 25.28
CA SER A 477 17.62 -10.67 24.51
C SER A 477 17.30 -9.35 25.21
N GLY A 478 16.53 -9.38 26.31
CA GLY A 478 16.04 -8.19 26.97
C GLY A 478 14.98 -7.43 26.15
N PHE A 479 14.33 -8.09 25.19
CA PHE A 479 13.28 -7.48 24.39
C PHE A 479 12.19 -6.89 25.29
N THR A 480 11.94 -5.60 25.11
CA THR A 480 10.87 -4.88 25.78
C THR A 480 9.96 -4.25 24.75
N PHE A 481 8.68 -4.55 24.87
CA PHE A 481 7.68 -3.96 23.99
C PHE A 481 7.38 -2.52 24.42
N LYS A 482 7.49 -1.58 23.48
CA LYS A 482 7.00 -0.20 23.64
C LYS A 482 5.64 -0.08 22.96
N SER A 483 4.59 0.04 23.73
CA SER A 483 3.26 0.21 23.18
C SER A 483 3.00 1.68 22.81
N ILE A 484 2.06 1.90 21.87
CA ILE A 484 1.55 3.25 21.60
C ILE A 484 0.98 3.87 22.90
N ALA A 485 0.41 3.04 23.79
CA ALA A 485 -0.07 3.48 25.08
C ALA A 485 1.05 4.04 25.96
N ASP A 486 2.24 3.42 25.96
CA ASP A 486 3.40 3.93 26.71
C ASP A 486 3.83 5.31 26.21
N GLU A 487 3.82 5.53 24.90
CA GLU A 487 4.14 6.84 24.32
C GLU A 487 3.09 7.91 24.66
N LEU A 488 1.80 7.55 24.62
CA LEU A 488 0.71 8.46 24.98
C LEU A 488 0.75 8.81 26.47
N VAL A 489 1.02 7.83 27.33
CA VAL A 489 1.18 8.05 28.77
C VAL A 489 2.35 9.00 29.06
N LYS A 490 3.48 8.84 28.36
CA LYS A 490 4.60 9.76 28.46
C LYS A 490 4.22 11.20 28.05
N LYS A 491 3.43 11.36 26.99
CA LYS A 491 2.92 12.68 26.58
C LYS A 491 1.96 13.27 27.62
N VAL A 492 1.11 12.43 28.25
CA VAL A 492 0.24 12.87 29.35
C VAL A 492 1.08 13.32 30.54
N GLU A 493 2.14 12.60 30.88
CA GLU A 493 3.07 12.98 31.93
C GLU A 493 3.73 14.34 31.65
N GLU A 494 4.22 14.54 30.44
CA GLU A 494 4.84 15.81 30.01
C GLU A 494 3.82 16.96 30.06
N ALA A 495 2.56 16.73 29.68
CA ALA A 495 1.50 17.72 29.76
C ALA A 495 1.18 18.09 31.20
N LEU A 496 1.00 17.10 32.10
CA LEU A 496 0.75 17.32 33.52
C LEU A 496 1.89 18.11 34.21
N LYS A 497 3.15 17.80 33.87
CA LYS A 497 4.31 18.54 34.35
C LYS A 497 4.32 19.99 33.84
N GLY A 498 3.99 20.19 32.55
CA GLY A 498 3.87 21.52 31.95
C GLY A 498 2.76 22.38 32.59
N GLU A 499 1.67 21.77 33.02
CA GLU A 499 0.56 22.40 33.70
C GLU A 499 0.78 22.53 35.25
N GLN A 500 1.91 22.04 35.77
CA GLN A 500 2.22 22.00 37.22
C GLN A 500 1.23 21.17 38.05
N ARG A 501 0.60 20.17 37.45
CA ARG A 501 -0.43 19.32 38.07
C ARG A 501 0.04 17.88 38.31
N TYR A 502 1.26 17.55 37.95
CA TYR A 502 1.77 16.19 38.08
C TYR A 502 1.79 15.70 39.52
N ASP A 503 2.15 16.58 40.45
CA ASP A 503 2.25 16.23 41.89
C ASP A 503 0.88 15.91 42.50
N GLU A 504 -0.21 16.43 41.91
CA GLU A 504 -1.60 16.17 42.38
C GLU A 504 -2.05 14.73 42.13
N VAL A 505 -1.44 14.05 41.14
CA VAL A 505 -1.87 12.72 40.66
C VAL A 505 -0.70 11.74 40.52
N SER A 506 0.44 12.04 41.12
CA SER A 506 1.70 11.29 40.92
C SER A 506 1.59 9.82 41.29
N ASP A 507 0.88 9.50 42.39
CA ASP A 507 0.75 8.13 42.87
C ASP A 507 -0.19 7.30 41.98
N GLU A 508 -1.33 7.86 41.61
CA GLU A 508 -2.27 7.24 40.68
C GLU A 508 -1.65 7.05 39.28
N PHE A 509 -0.89 8.05 38.84
CA PHE A 509 -0.22 8.00 37.58
C PHE A 509 0.88 6.92 37.57
N ALA A 510 1.67 6.81 38.63
CA ALA A 510 2.67 5.77 38.79
C ALA A 510 2.05 4.36 38.86
N ALA A 511 0.92 4.22 39.56
CA ALA A 511 0.16 2.96 39.60
C ALA A 511 -0.38 2.59 38.22
N PHE A 512 -0.88 3.55 37.46
CA PHE A 512 -1.35 3.37 36.09
C PHE A 512 -0.21 2.97 35.14
N GLN A 513 0.93 3.67 35.18
CA GLN A 513 2.12 3.31 34.41
C GLN A 513 2.58 1.89 34.71
N LYS A 514 2.58 1.51 35.98
CA LYS A 514 2.97 0.15 36.41
C LYS A 514 2.01 -0.92 35.87
N SER A 515 0.70 -0.62 35.83
CA SER A 515 -0.31 -1.55 35.32
C SER A 515 -0.24 -1.72 33.78
N LEU A 516 0.24 -0.71 33.07
CA LEU A 516 0.42 -0.74 31.61
C LEU A 516 1.72 -1.43 31.18
N LYS A 517 2.70 -1.55 32.08
CA LYS A 517 3.99 -2.14 31.74
C LYS A 517 3.78 -3.53 31.15
N ALA A 518 4.09 -3.65 29.87
CA ALA A 518 3.98 -4.91 29.14
C ALA A 518 5.01 -5.91 29.70
N ASP A 519 4.50 -7.00 30.28
CA ASP A 519 5.31 -8.14 30.66
C ASP A 519 5.46 -9.06 29.43
N THR A 520 6.65 -9.10 28.84
CA THR A 520 6.92 -9.88 27.63
C THR A 520 6.51 -11.35 27.77
N PRO A 521 6.86 -12.09 28.84
CA PRO A 521 6.40 -13.46 29.05
C PRO A 521 4.87 -13.61 29.03
N ARG A 522 4.16 -12.70 29.72
CA ARG A 522 2.69 -12.69 29.75
C ARG A 522 2.11 -12.49 28.37
N LEU A 523 2.69 -11.58 27.59
CA LEU A 523 2.24 -11.29 26.23
C LEU A 523 2.47 -12.47 25.30
N MET A 524 3.64 -13.10 25.38
CA MET A 524 3.94 -14.29 24.60
C MET A 524 2.98 -15.44 24.91
N LYS A 525 2.56 -15.57 26.17
CA LYS A 525 1.54 -16.55 26.57
C LYS A 525 0.14 -16.16 26.05
N THR A 526 -0.23 -14.90 26.15
CA THR A 526 -1.55 -14.42 25.72
C THR A 526 -1.75 -14.60 24.21
N TYR A 527 -0.69 -14.39 23.42
CA TYR A 527 -0.74 -14.41 21.97
C TYR A 527 0.00 -15.63 21.36
N GLU A 528 0.18 -16.67 22.16
CA GLU A 528 0.92 -17.88 21.74
C GLU A 528 0.46 -18.43 20.40
N GLY A 529 -0.85 -18.58 20.17
CA GLY A 529 -1.39 -19.09 18.92
C GLY A 529 -0.97 -18.25 17.70
N PHE A 530 -1.04 -16.93 17.80
CA PHE A 530 -0.59 -16.04 16.72
C PHE A 530 0.92 -16.13 16.47
N ILE A 531 1.71 -16.19 17.53
CA ILE A 531 3.16 -16.28 17.43
C ILE A 531 3.56 -17.61 16.77
N ARG A 532 2.97 -18.72 17.20
CA ARG A 532 3.19 -20.04 16.60
C ARG A 532 2.81 -20.07 15.13
N ASP A 533 1.63 -19.55 14.77
CA ASP A 533 1.20 -19.47 13.38
C ASP A 533 2.18 -18.67 12.53
N TYR A 534 2.67 -17.53 13.03
CA TYR A 534 3.67 -16.75 12.32
C TYR A 534 5.01 -17.50 12.16
N LEU A 535 5.52 -18.11 13.22
CA LEU A 535 6.75 -18.92 13.16
C LEU A 535 6.61 -20.08 12.18
N ASN A 536 5.47 -20.78 12.21
CA ASN A 536 5.17 -21.85 11.28
C ASN A 536 5.17 -21.36 9.83
N MET A 537 4.51 -20.22 9.55
CA MET A 537 4.52 -19.60 8.22
C MET A 537 5.92 -19.22 7.76
N GLU A 538 6.75 -18.63 8.64
CA GLU A 538 8.13 -18.24 8.31
C GLU A 538 9.00 -19.50 8.06
N ILE A 539 8.88 -20.54 8.88
CA ILE A 539 9.59 -21.81 8.69
C ILE A 539 9.20 -22.43 7.34
N LEU A 540 7.90 -22.51 7.06
CA LEU A 540 7.42 -23.11 5.82
C LEU A 540 7.80 -22.30 4.58
N SER A 541 7.83 -20.97 4.69
CA SER A 541 8.28 -20.11 3.60
C SER A 541 9.76 -20.35 3.23
N ARG A 542 10.59 -20.73 4.21
CA ARG A 542 12.00 -21.02 3.98
C ARG A 542 12.24 -22.36 3.30
N TYR A 543 11.37 -23.35 3.56
CA TYR A 543 11.44 -24.67 2.93
C TYR A 543 10.70 -24.74 1.59
N TYR A 544 9.55 -24.07 1.48
CA TYR A 544 8.59 -24.24 0.39
C TYR A 544 8.16 -22.94 -0.27
N TYR A 545 8.95 -21.87 -0.10
CA TYR A 545 8.70 -20.54 -0.65
C TYR A 545 7.34 -19.96 -0.17
N ASP A 546 6.81 -19.01 -0.88
CA ASP A 546 5.49 -18.43 -0.56
C ASP A 546 4.34 -19.44 -0.65
N GLU A 547 4.48 -20.45 -1.51
CA GLU A 547 3.46 -21.50 -1.66
C GLU A 547 3.24 -22.27 -0.33
N GLY A 548 4.33 -22.67 0.35
CA GLY A 548 4.21 -23.38 1.64
C GLY A 548 3.59 -22.53 2.74
N ARG A 549 3.91 -21.24 2.77
CA ARG A 549 3.32 -20.28 3.70
C ARG A 549 1.81 -20.12 3.45
N LEU A 550 1.41 -19.95 2.19
CA LEU A 550 0.01 -19.75 1.82
C LEU A 550 -0.82 -21.00 2.03
N GLU A 551 -0.30 -22.19 1.70
CA GLU A 551 -0.99 -23.45 1.96
C GLU A 551 -1.29 -23.67 3.44
N TYR A 552 -0.36 -23.33 4.32
CA TYR A 552 -0.58 -23.34 5.77
C TYR A 552 -1.64 -22.32 6.20
N TYR A 553 -1.54 -21.07 5.68
CA TYR A 553 -2.42 -19.97 6.06
C TYR A 553 -3.87 -20.20 5.65
N MET A 554 -4.13 -20.82 4.50
CA MET A 554 -5.48 -21.05 3.98
C MET A 554 -6.42 -21.76 4.96
N THR A 555 -5.91 -22.64 5.82
CA THR A 555 -6.72 -23.34 6.84
C THR A 555 -7.08 -22.44 8.02
N ARG A 556 -6.41 -21.30 8.17
CA ARG A 556 -6.53 -20.33 9.29
C ARG A 556 -7.17 -19.00 8.86
N ASP A 557 -7.27 -18.77 7.57
CA ASP A 557 -7.87 -17.58 7.00
C ASP A 557 -9.39 -17.57 7.20
N LYS A 558 -9.85 -16.91 8.25
CA LYS A 558 -11.28 -16.84 8.61
C LYS A 558 -12.14 -16.20 7.52
N VAL A 559 -11.57 -15.26 6.74
CA VAL A 559 -12.30 -14.62 5.64
C VAL A 559 -12.49 -15.59 4.49
N ALA A 560 -11.44 -16.32 4.10
CA ALA A 560 -11.52 -17.36 3.08
C ALA A 560 -12.41 -18.51 3.52
N GLN A 561 -12.35 -18.94 4.79
CA GLN A 561 -13.24 -19.95 5.35
C GLN A 561 -14.72 -19.50 5.37
N ARG A 562 -14.98 -18.22 5.65
CA ARG A 562 -16.34 -17.66 5.56
C ARG A 562 -16.87 -17.68 4.12
N ALA A 563 -16.04 -17.33 3.15
CA ALA A 563 -16.38 -17.40 1.73
C ALA A 563 -16.63 -18.84 1.27
N LEU A 564 -15.79 -19.78 1.70
CA LEU A 564 -15.94 -21.20 1.41
C LEU A 564 -17.27 -21.74 1.96
N ALA A 565 -17.59 -21.43 3.22
CA ALA A 565 -18.84 -21.83 3.85
C ALA A 565 -20.07 -21.24 3.10
N LEU A 566 -19.99 -19.98 2.66
CA LEU A 566 -21.05 -19.35 1.89
C LEU A 566 -21.28 -20.03 0.54
N LEU A 567 -20.23 -20.36 -0.19
CA LEU A 567 -20.33 -21.07 -1.47
C LEU A 567 -20.83 -22.52 -1.30
N GLY A 568 -20.68 -23.11 -0.12
CA GLY A 568 -21.27 -24.40 0.26
C GLY A 568 -22.77 -24.34 0.54
N ASP A 569 -23.32 -23.15 0.84
CA ASP A 569 -24.76 -22.92 1.10
C ASP A 569 -25.39 -22.10 -0.03
N SER A 570 -25.89 -22.79 -1.05
CA SER A 570 -26.48 -22.14 -2.23
C SER A 570 -27.73 -21.32 -1.92
N THR A 571 -28.41 -21.56 -0.81
CA THR A 571 -29.59 -20.80 -0.40
C THR A 571 -29.17 -19.48 0.21
N ALA A 572 -28.30 -19.49 1.19
CA ALA A 572 -27.71 -18.28 1.81
C ALA A 572 -27.01 -17.41 0.77
N TYR A 573 -26.26 -18.02 -0.17
CA TYR A 573 -25.60 -17.28 -1.26
C TYR A 573 -26.59 -16.50 -2.13
N ARG A 574 -27.71 -17.17 -2.56
CA ARG A 574 -28.74 -16.54 -3.42
C ARG A 574 -29.54 -15.48 -2.68
N GLU A 575 -29.78 -15.64 -1.38
CA GLU A 575 -30.50 -14.65 -0.57
C GLU A 575 -29.72 -13.34 -0.49
N LEU A 576 -28.40 -13.40 -0.33
CA LEU A 576 -27.53 -12.22 -0.32
C LEU A 576 -27.51 -11.44 -1.65
N LEU A 577 -27.77 -12.11 -2.78
CA LEU A 577 -27.83 -11.49 -4.10
C LEU A 577 -29.23 -10.98 -4.46
N LYS A 578 -30.27 -11.29 -3.66
CA LYS A 578 -31.61 -10.75 -3.87
C LYS A 578 -31.75 -9.40 -3.18
N GLY A 579 -32.27 -8.40 -3.88
CA GLY A 579 -32.71 -7.16 -3.26
C GLY A 579 -33.85 -7.43 -2.24
N GLU A 580 -33.90 -6.64 -1.18
CA GLU A 580 -35.10 -6.54 -0.36
C GLU A 580 -36.26 -6.05 -1.28
N LYS A 581 -37.32 -6.83 -1.39
CA LYS A 581 -38.52 -6.46 -2.15
C LYS A 581 -39.35 -5.46 -1.36
#